data_d1d6961f1b8ca1d3413eb5e84f67d318
#
_entry.id   d1d6961f1b8ca1d3413eb5e84f67d318
#
_cell.length_a   1.000
_cell.length_b   1.000
_cell.length_c   1.000
_cell.angle_alpha   90.00
_cell.angle_beta   90.00
_cell.angle_gamma   90.00
#
_symmetry.space_group_name_H-M   'P 1'
#
loop_
_entity.id
_entity.type
_entity.pdbx_description
1 polymer ?
#
loop_
_entity_poly.entity_id
_entity_poly.type
_entity_poly.pdbx_seq_one_letter_code
_entity_poly.pdbx_strand_id
1 'polypeptide(L)'
;MRLTRFAGPCVVGTGHFLPGPPRATVDLGFPNPEELIRLTGIVSRHIADASLATSDLVVEASRALVAAHRSDIDRVLVATVTPDHPSPATAPLVQHRLGLEQVPSLDVGAACAGYVYALDLAARAVATGDRMVLVGAGECRVRTLHHATDGVRVLFGDGAAAALVAGADAPRVDTPVRLRLLVTCLGADGRHHSAIRVPAGGSRVPTSAETVAAGQHALMLEDGPHVFYQAVEGF
;
A
#
# COMPACT_ATOMS: atom_id res chain seq x y z
N MET A 1 -2.13 7.97 -20.40
CA MET A 1 -2.98 7.19 -19.46
C MET A 1 -3.84 6.21 -20.26
N ARG A 2 -4.05 5.01 -19.74
CA ARG A 2 -4.90 3.98 -20.37
C ARG A 2 -6.16 3.79 -19.52
N LEU A 3 -7.31 3.94 -20.15
CA LEU A 3 -8.61 3.72 -19.54
C LEU A 3 -9.08 2.30 -19.83
N THR A 4 -9.45 1.56 -18.81
CA THR A 4 -10.06 0.21 -18.91
C THR A 4 -11.45 0.24 -18.30
N ARG A 5 -12.44 -0.30 -19.02
CA ARG A 5 -13.82 -0.45 -18.54
C ARG A 5 -14.09 -1.88 -18.17
N PHE A 6 -14.83 -2.09 -17.10
CA PHE A 6 -15.23 -3.40 -16.60
C PHE A 6 -16.76 -3.54 -16.56
N ALA A 7 -17.21 -4.76 -16.85
CA ALA A 7 -18.59 -5.15 -16.68
C ALA A 7 -18.65 -6.36 -15.74
N GLY A 8 -18.93 -6.12 -14.47
CA GLY A 8 -19.12 -7.21 -13.52
C GLY A 8 -18.29 -7.17 -12.24
N PRO A 9 -16.96 -6.94 -12.24
CA PRO A 9 -16.19 -6.93 -11.01
C PRO A 9 -16.69 -5.92 -9.97
N CYS A 10 -16.78 -6.36 -8.72
CA CYS A 10 -17.21 -5.56 -7.58
C CYS A 10 -16.22 -5.71 -6.43
N VAL A 11 -16.00 -4.66 -5.66
CA VAL A 11 -15.51 -4.77 -4.29
C VAL A 11 -16.68 -5.23 -3.44
N VAL A 12 -16.57 -6.40 -2.85
CA VAL A 12 -17.65 -7.04 -2.08
C VAL A 12 -17.42 -7.05 -0.57
N GLY A 13 -16.22 -6.68 -0.14
CA GLY A 13 -15.84 -6.54 1.27
C GLY A 13 -14.59 -5.69 1.42
N THR A 14 -14.47 -5.00 2.55
CA THR A 14 -13.29 -4.20 2.90
C THR A 14 -12.91 -4.42 4.36
N GLY A 15 -11.61 -4.33 4.65
CA GLY A 15 -11.06 -4.37 5.99
C GLY A 15 -9.90 -3.40 6.12
N HIS A 16 -9.53 -3.08 7.34
CA HIS A 16 -8.38 -2.23 7.62
C HIS A 16 -7.73 -2.60 8.95
N PHE A 17 -6.48 -2.21 9.10
CA PHE A 17 -5.76 -2.30 10.36
C PHE A 17 -4.88 -1.07 10.56
N LEU A 18 -5.07 -0.41 11.70
CA LEU A 18 -4.28 0.74 12.14
C LEU A 18 -3.49 0.32 13.38
N PRO A 19 -2.14 0.30 13.32
CA PRO A 19 -1.31 -0.23 14.39
C PRO A 19 -1.27 0.73 15.59
N GLY A 20 -1.64 0.22 16.76
CA GLY A 20 -1.63 0.96 18.02
C GLY A 20 -2.55 2.21 18.05
N PRO A 21 -2.49 3.01 19.11
CA PRO A 21 -3.22 4.27 19.18
C PRO A 21 -2.59 5.34 18.25
N PRO A 22 -3.39 6.32 17.76
CA PRO A 22 -2.85 7.43 17.00
C PRO A 22 -1.91 8.27 17.88
N ARG A 23 -0.78 8.69 17.33
CA ARG A 23 0.19 9.58 17.97
C ARG A 23 0.02 10.99 17.42
N ALA A 24 -0.16 11.97 18.31
CA ALA A 24 -0.34 13.36 17.93
C ALA A 24 0.96 13.91 17.29
N THR A 25 0.81 14.74 16.27
CA THR A 25 1.95 15.36 15.56
C THR A 25 2.82 16.20 16.50
N VAL A 26 2.21 16.85 17.51
CA VAL A 26 2.90 17.63 18.54
C VAL A 26 3.82 16.78 19.43
N ASP A 27 3.55 15.50 19.59
CA ASP A 27 4.30 14.57 20.45
C ASP A 27 5.42 13.81 19.69
N LEU A 28 5.61 14.07 18.38
CA LEU A 28 6.56 13.34 17.54
C LEU A 28 7.96 13.99 17.43
N GLY A 29 8.21 15.05 18.22
CA GLY A 29 9.52 15.71 18.29
C GLY A 29 9.88 16.53 17.06
N PHE A 30 8.89 17.04 16.32
CA PHE A 30 9.12 18.01 15.27
C PHE A 30 9.44 19.39 15.88
N PRO A 31 10.38 20.16 15.30
CA PRO A 31 10.73 21.50 15.82
C PRO A 31 9.57 22.50 15.83
N ASN A 32 8.69 22.45 14.81
CA ASN A 32 7.55 23.37 14.64
C ASN A 32 6.28 22.56 14.27
N PRO A 33 5.73 21.76 15.21
CA PRO A 33 4.63 20.84 14.87
C PRO A 33 3.34 21.58 14.50
N GLU A 34 3.05 22.74 15.13
CA GLU A 34 1.85 23.54 14.83
C GLU A 34 1.88 24.08 13.39
N GLU A 35 3.04 24.51 12.92
CA GLU A 35 3.21 24.97 11.54
C GLU A 35 3.03 23.81 10.54
N LEU A 36 3.57 22.62 10.86
CA LEU A 36 3.38 21.41 10.04
C LEU A 36 1.90 21.02 9.98
N ILE A 37 1.18 21.07 11.11
CA ILE A 37 -0.27 20.83 11.15
C ILE A 37 -1.02 21.86 10.30
N ARG A 38 -0.66 23.14 10.42
CA ARG A 38 -1.29 24.23 9.64
C ARG A 38 -1.11 24.03 8.13
N LEU A 39 0.06 23.57 7.70
CA LEU A 39 0.39 23.36 6.28
C LEU A 39 -0.21 22.08 5.70
N THR A 40 -0.31 21.00 6.50
CA THR A 40 -0.68 19.66 6.01
C THR A 40 -2.06 19.20 6.46
N GLY A 41 -2.61 19.78 7.53
CA GLY A 41 -3.82 19.28 8.17
C GLY A 41 -3.61 18.01 9.00
N ILE A 42 -2.39 17.45 9.09
CA ILE A 42 -2.12 16.16 9.73
C ILE A 42 -1.90 16.34 11.23
N VAL A 43 -2.94 16.09 12.01
CA VAL A 43 -2.93 16.25 13.48
C VAL A 43 -2.42 15.01 14.22
N SER A 44 -2.56 13.82 13.63
CA SER A 44 -2.07 12.56 14.21
C SER A 44 -1.84 11.50 13.14
N ARG A 45 -1.15 10.41 13.51
CA ARG A 45 -0.91 9.24 12.64
C ARG A 45 -0.71 7.98 13.48
N HIS A 46 -0.91 6.82 12.86
CA HIS A 46 -0.53 5.54 13.43
C HIS A 46 0.91 5.20 13.05
N ILE A 47 1.64 4.59 13.96
CA ILE A 47 3.03 4.16 13.78
C ILE A 47 3.13 2.73 14.28
N ALA A 48 3.56 1.83 13.40
CA ALA A 48 3.74 0.43 13.73
C ALA A 48 4.89 0.23 14.72
N ASP A 49 4.67 -0.62 15.72
CA ASP A 49 5.73 -1.10 16.59
C ASP A 49 6.85 -1.76 15.78
N ALA A 50 8.09 -1.71 16.28
CA ALA A 50 9.25 -2.26 15.60
C ALA A 50 9.14 -3.77 15.32
N SER A 51 8.35 -4.50 16.11
CA SER A 51 8.07 -5.93 15.94
C SER A 51 7.11 -6.25 14.80
N LEU A 52 6.36 -5.27 14.28
CA LEU A 52 5.40 -5.46 13.19
C LEU A 52 6.05 -5.14 11.84
N ALA A 53 5.79 -5.99 10.85
CA ALA A 53 6.15 -5.78 9.46
C ALA A 53 4.90 -5.52 8.60
N THR A 54 5.08 -5.19 7.33
CA THR A 54 3.98 -4.92 6.40
C THR A 54 3.03 -6.10 6.28
N SER A 55 3.56 -7.34 6.24
CA SER A 55 2.73 -8.55 6.21
C SER A 55 1.81 -8.67 7.42
N ASP A 56 2.28 -8.28 8.64
CA ASP A 56 1.45 -8.30 9.85
C ASP A 56 0.23 -7.41 9.70
N LEU A 57 0.46 -6.17 9.22
CA LEU A 57 -0.62 -5.20 9.05
C LEU A 57 -1.64 -5.69 8.01
N VAL A 58 -1.16 -6.21 6.87
CA VAL A 58 -2.04 -6.72 5.79
C VAL A 58 -2.82 -7.95 6.25
N VAL A 59 -2.20 -8.87 7.00
CA VAL A 59 -2.88 -10.04 7.59
C VAL A 59 -4.00 -9.61 8.50
N GLU A 60 -3.75 -8.67 9.42
CA GLU A 60 -4.80 -8.19 10.34
C GLU A 60 -5.93 -7.48 9.60
N ALA A 61 -5.61 -6.63 8.59
CA ALA A 61 -6.62 -5.98 7.76
C ALA A 61 -7.50 -6.98 6.97
N SER A 62 -6.95 -8.16 6.64
CA SER A 62 -7.59 -9.18 5.81
C SER A 62 -8.32 -10.27 6.60
N ARG A 63 -8.00 -10.44 7.89
CA ARG A 63 -8.38 -11.60 8.71
C ARG A 63 -9.89 -11.89 8.68
N ALA A 64 -10.72 -10.89 8.94
CA ALA A 64 -12.17 -11.07 8.97
C ALA A 64 -12.75 -11.40 7.58
N LEU A 65 -12.21 -10.78 6.52
CA LEU A 65 -12.63 -11.04 5.15
C LEU A 65 -12.33 -12.48 4.73
N VAL A 66 -11.12 -12.97 5.05
CA VAL A 66 -10.68 -14.31 4.68
C VAL A 66 -11.40 -15.38 5.50
N ALA A 67 -11.68 -15.14 6.77
CA ALA A 67 -12.38 -16.12 7.62
C ALA A 67 -13.73 -16.55 7.04
N ALA A 68 -14.44 -15.63 6.40
CA ALA A 68 -15.76 -15.89 5.79
C ALA A 68 -15.69 -16.49 4.37
N HIS A 69 -14.56 -16.33 3.64
CA HIS A 69 -14.48 -16.60 2.20
C HIS A 69 -13.23 -17.38 1.77
N ARG A 70 -12.57 -18.06 2.71
CA ARG A 70 -11.29 -18.74 2.48
C ARG A 70 -11.28 -19.63 1.24
N SER A 71 -12.32 -20.45 1.04
CA SER A 71 -12.44 -21.38 -0.08
C SER A 71 -12.70 -20.74 -1.43
N ASP A 72 -13.07 -19.45 -1.44
CA ASP A 72 -13.48 -18.75 -2.66
C ASP A 72 -12.36 -17.88 -3.21
N ILE A 73 -11.31 -17.64 -2.41
CA ILE A 73 -10.18 -16.78 -2.80
C ILE A 73 -9.25 -17.57 -3.70
N ASP A 74 -9.13 -17.13 -4.95
CA ASP A 74 -8.29 -17.74 -5.98
C ASP A 74 -6.97 -17.00 -6.20
N ARG A 75 -6.79 -15.79 -5.62
CA ARG A 75 -5.58 -14.97 -5.78
C ARG A 75 -5.39 -13.99 -4.63
N VAL A 76 -4.10 -13.71 -4.30
CA VAL A 76 -3.71 -12.66 -3.35
C VAL A 76 -2.80 -11.65 -4.05
N LEU A 77 -3.16 -10.36 -3.98
CA LEU A 77 -2.35 -9.24 -4.45
C LEU A 77 -2.03 -8.36 -3.25
N VAL A 78 -0.76 -8.00 -3.07
CA VAL A 78 -0.33 -7.07 -2.01
C VAL A 78 0.35 -5.87 -2.63
N ALA A 79 -0.23 -4.70 -2.52
CA ALA A 79 0.39 -3.44 -2.92
C ALA A 79 1.26 -2.91 -1.77
N THR A 80 2.56 -2.83 -2.00
CA THR A 80 3.49 -2.27 -1.01
C THR A 80 4.78 -1.78 -1.66
N VAL A 81 5.43 -0.82 -1.02
CA VAL A 81 6.81 -0.37 -1.28
C VAL A 81 7.69 -0.44 -0.03
N THR A 82 7.15 -1.04 1.04
CA THR A 82 7.88 -1.44 2.25
C THR A 82 7.69 -2.93 2.52
N PRO A 83 8.12 -3.80 1.58
CA PRO A 83 7.98 -5.25 1.76
C PRO A 83 8.76 -5.71 3.00
N ASP A 84 8.37 -6.85 3.57
CA ASP A 84 9.07 -7.43 4.72
C ASP A 84 10.56 -7.71 4.39
N HIS A 85 10.80 -8.16 3.16
CA HIS A 85 12.12 -8.44 2.62
C HIS A 85 12.22 -7.97 1.16
N PRO A 86 13.42 -7.61 0.67
CA PRO A 86 13.61 -7.36 -0.76
C PRO A 86 13.28 -8.59 -1.64
N SER A 87 13.41 -9.79 -1.07
CA SER A 87 13.07 -11.08 -1.67
C SER A 87 12.97 -12.14 -0.56
N PRO A 88 11.97 -13.03 -0.59
CA PRO A 88 10.85 -13.11 -1.54
C PRO A 88 9.82 -11.98 -1.37
N ALA A 89 8.80 -11.97 -2.23
CA ALA A 89 7.65 -11.05 -2.12
C ALA A 89 6.88 -11.23 -0.81
N THR A 90 6.19 -10.19 -0.35
CA THR A 90 5.39 -10.18 0.89
C THR A 90 4.07 -10.96 0.74
N ALA A 91 3.46 -10.94 -0.45
CA ALA A 91 2.15 -11.57 -0.69
C ALA A 91 2.12 -13.09 -0.39
N PRO A 92 3.12 -13.91 -0.73
CA PRO A 92 3.15 -15.32 -0.34
C PRO A 92 3.18 -15.53 1.18
N LEU A 93 3.84 -14.66 1.93
CA LEU A 93 3.84 -14.72 3.39
C LEU A 93 2.45 -14.37 3.96
N VAL A 94 1.80 -13.34 3.42
CA VAL A 94 0.41 -12.98 3.76
C VAL A 94 -0.53 -14.14 3.45
N GLN A 95 -0.42 -14.74 2.27
CA GLN A 95 -1.19 -15.91 1.84
C GLN A 95 -1.07 -17.06 2.83
N HIS A 96 0.16 -17.44 3.19
CA HIS A 96 0.44 -18.51 4.14
C HIS A 96 -0.17 -18.22 5.52
N ARG A 97 0.03 -17.02 6.06
CA ARG A 97 -0.46 -16.62 7.39
C ARG A 97 -1.98 -16.53 7.48
N LEU A 98 -2.65 -16.30 6.36
CA LEU A 98 -4.12 -16.33 6.24
C LEU A 98 -4.65 -17.77 6.04
N GLY A 99 -3.77 -18.77 5.90
CA GLY A 99 -4.12 -20.17 5.68
C GLY A 99 -4.76 -20.41 4.31
N LEU A 100 -4.35 -19.64 3.29
CA LEU A 100 -4.77 -19.81 1.90
C LEU A 100 -3.78 -20.75 1.21
N GLU A 101 -4.09 -22.04 1.11
CA GLU A 101 -3.17 -23.01 0.54
C GLU A 101 -3.13 -22.94 -0.99
N GLN A 102 -1.91 -22.93 -1.56
CA GLN A 102 -1.62 -22.97 -3.00
C GLN A 102 -2.28 -21.85 -3.84
N VAL A 103 -2.69 -20.75 -3.21
CA VAL A 103 -3.27 -19.60 -3.90
C VAL A 103 -2.16 -18.75 -4.52
N PRO A 104 -2.19 -18.45 -5.84
CA PRO A 104 -1.25 -17.54 -6.50
C PRO A 104 -1.18 -16.20 -5.80
N SER A 105 0.04 -15.73 -5.51
CA SER A 105 0.24 -14.53 -4.69
C SER A 105 1.42 -13.72 -5.21
N LEU A 106 1.25 -12.38 -5.34
CA LEU A 106 2.31 -11.49 -5.81
C LEU A 106 2.19 -10.08 -5.23
N ASP A 107 3.33 -9.39 -5.12
CA ASP A 107 3.37 -7.98 -4.77
C ASP A 107 3.16 -7.10 -6.00
N VAL A 108 2.51 -5.94 -5.79
CA VAL A 108 2.27 -4.91 -6.80
C VAL A 108 3.04 -3.65 -6.42
N GLY A 109 4.17 -3.43 -7.12
CA GLY A 109 5.06 -2.31 -6.87
C GLY A 109 4.75 -1.11 -7.77
N ALA A 110 3.79 -0.27 -7.39
CA ALA A 110 3.45 0.97 -8.10
C ALA A 110 3.28 2.16 -7.14
N ALA A 111 4.04 2.18 -6.05
CA ALA A 111 4.05 3.21 -5.02
C ALA A 111 2.63 3.61 -4.58
N CYS A 112 2.35 4.91 -4.46
CA CYS A 112 1.04 5.42 -4.00
C CYS A 112 -0.13 4.97 -4.87
N ALA A 113 0.10 4.66 -6.16
CA ALA A 113 -0.91 4.11 -7.07
C ALA A 113 -1.07 2.58 -6.96
N GLY A 114 -0.23 1.91 -6.16
CA GLY A 114 -0.16 0.44 -6.08
C GLY A 114 -1.51 -0.22 -5.82
N TYR A 115 -2.31 0.35 -4.91
CA TYR A 115 -3.64 -0.17 -4.62
C TYR A 115 -4.60 -0.11 -5.82
N VAL A 116 -4.57 0.99 -6.59
CA VAL A 116 -5.39 1.14 -7.80
C VAL A 116 -4.96 0.16 -8.88
N TYR A 117 -3.63 -0.05 -9.06
CA TYR A 117 -3.10 -1.07 -9.95
C TYR A 117 -3.51 -2.49 -9.51
N ALA A 118 -3.47 -2.78 -8.21
CA ALA A 118 -3.90 -4.07 -7.69
C ALA A 118 -5.41 -4.31 -7.89
N LEU A 119 -6.25 -3.28 -7.74
CA LEU A 119 -7.69 -3.36 -8.06
C LEU A 119 -7.93 -3.61 -9.55
N ASP A 120 -7.19 -2.97 -10.46
CA ASP A 120 -7.26 -3.24 -11.92
C ASP A 120 -6.89 -4.69 -12.24
N LEU A 121 -5.80 -5.18 -11.65
CA LEU A 121 -5.36 -6.58 -11.82
C LEU A 121 -6.40 -7.57 -11.27
N ALA A 122 -6.97 -7.29 -10.09
CA ALA A 122 -8.02 -8.11 -9.51
C ALA A 122 -9.29 -8.14 -10.38
N ALA A 123 -9.71 -6.97 -10.89
CA ALA A 123 -10.86 -6.88 -11.79
C ALA A 123 -10.65 -7.68 -13.09
N ARG A 124 -9.42 -7.66 -13.64
CA ARG A 124 -9.06 -8.48 -14.81
C ARG A 124 -9.07 -9.97 -14.48
N ALA A 125 -8.49 -10.36 -13.34
CA ALA A 125 -8.46 -11.75 -12.91
C ALA A 125 -9.88 -12.32 -12.72
N VAL A 126 -10.77 -11.57 -12.08
CA VAL A 126 -12.20 -11.93 -11.96
C VAL A 126 -12.87 -12.01 -13.32
N ALA A 127 -12.62 -11.06 -14.23
CA ALA A 127 -13.17 -11.07 -15.59
C ALA A 127 -12.68 -12.26 -16.43
N THR A 128 -11.57 -12.91 -16.06
CA THR A 128 -10.99 -14.07 -16.74
C THR A 128 -11.13 -15.39 -16.00
N GLY A 129 -11.89 -15.44 -14.90
CA GLY A 129 -12.29 -16.69 -14.25
C GLY A 129 -11.97 -16.85 -12.78
N ASP A 130 -11.18 -15.96 -12.16
CA ASP A 130 -11.02 -16.00 -10.70
C ASP A 130 -12.37 -15.67 -10.04
N ARG A 131 -12.78 -16.45 -9.05
CA ARG A 131 -14.04 -16.24 -8.30
C ARG A 131 -13.92 -15.02 -7.39
N MET A 132 -12.80 -14.94 -6.66
CA MET A 132 -12.55 -13.89 -5.69
C MET A 132 -11.05 -13.63 -5.58
N VAL A 133 -10.67 -12.35 -5.53
CA VAL A 133 -9.28 -11.90 -5.36
C VAL A 133 -9.19 -11.07 -4.09
N LEU A 134 -8.27 -11.46 -3.19
CA LEU A 134 -7.88 -10.64 -2.05
C LEU A 134 -6.86 -9.58 -2.52
N VAL A 135 -7.18 -8.32 -2.32
CA VAL A 135 -6.28 -7.18 -2.55
C VAL A 135 -5.94 -6.58 -1.21
N GLY A 136 -4.69 -6.70 -0.78
CA GLY A 136 -4.14 -6.01 0.37
C GLY A 136 -3.29 -4.81 -0.05
N ALA A 137 -3.24 -3.77 0.79
CA ALA A 137 -2.26 -2.71 0.70
C ALA A 137 -1.77 -2.38 2.11
N GLY A 138 -0.47 -2.25 2.30
CA GLY A 138 0.08 -1.97 3.63
C GLY A 138 1.47 -1.36 3.56
N GLU A 139 1.76 -0.49 4.52
CA GLU A 139 3.06 0.18 4.61
C GLU A 139 3.52 0.32 6.07
N CYS A 140 4.80 -0.01 6.30
CA CYS A 140 5.57 0.37 7.48
C CYS A 140 6.56 1.47 7.10
N ARG A 141 6.05 2.61 6.63
CA ARG A 141 6.85 3.67 6.00
C ARG A 141 7.61 4.53 7.02
N VAL A 142 7.04 4.79 8.20
CA VAL A 142 7.62 5.74 9.17
C VAL A 142 9.05 5.38 9.56
N ARG A 143 9.37 4.09 9.72
CA ARG A 143 10.71 3.61 10.08
C ARG A 143 11.79 3.88 9.01
N THR A 144 11.41 4.20 7.79
CA THR A 144 12.34 4.48 6.67
C THR A 144 12.53 5.97 6.40
N LEU A 145 12.01 6.84 7.30
CA LEU A 145 12.00 8.30 7.10
C LEU A 145 13.01 9.04 7.98
N HIS A 146 13.87 8.35 8.72
CA HIS A 146 14.77 8.95 9.72
C HIS A 146 15.78 9.95 9.15
N HIS A 147 16.08 9.89 7.84
CA HIS A 147 16.91 10.88 7.14
C HIS A 147 16.11 11.86 6.27
N ALA A 148 14.77 11.75 6.24
CA ALA A 148 13.93 12.67 5.49
C ALA A 148 13.74 13.98 6.28
N THR A 149 13.45 15.08 5.56
CA THR A 149 13.09 16.36 6.18
C THR A 149 11.78 16.25 6.96
N ASP A 150 11.56 17.13 7.93
CA ASP A 150 10.33 17.14 8.73
C ASP A 150 9.07 17.33 7.87
N GLY A 151 9.16 18.14 6.82
CA GLY A 151 8.08 18.30 5.85
C GLY A 151 7.70 17.01 5.10
N VAL A 152 8.65 16.10 4.90
CA VAL A 152 8.39 14.76 4.35
C VAL A 152 7.94 13.81 5.44
N ARG A 153 8.62 13.78 6.59
CA ARG A 153 8.30 12.89 7.72
C ARG A 153 6.87 13.05 8.20
N VAL A 154 6.34 14.28 8.18
CA VAL A 154 4.98 14.58 8.64
C VAL A 154 3.90 13.97 7.75
N LEU A 155 4.18 13.68 6.49
CA LEU A 155 3.18 13.21 5.51
C LEU A 155 2.80 11.74 5.66
N PHE A 156 3.61 10.93 6.37
CA PHE A 156 3.46 9.48 6.37
C PHE A 156 3.05 8.93 7.74
N GLY A 157 2.26 7.87 7.70
CA GLY A 157 1.94 6.97 8.80
C GLY A 157 2.04 5.53 8.33
N ASP A 158 1.75 4.59 9.24
CA ASP A 158 1.73 3.15 8.98
C ASP A 158 0.30 2.62 9.09
N GLY A 159 -0.01 1.61 8.29
CA GLY A 159 -1.32 0.97 8.30
C GLY A 159 -1.52 0.03 7.13
N ALA A 160 -2.64 -0.67 7.13
CA ALA A 160 -3.05 -1.53 6.03
C ALA A 160 -4.56 -1.48 5.79
N ALA A 161 -4.93 -1.76 4.55
CA ALA A 161 -6.31 -2.02 4.16
C ALA A 161 -6.37 -3.25 3.25
N ALA A 162 -7.55 -3.85 3.18
CA ALA A 162 -7.81 -4.98 2.31
C ALA A 162 -9.18 -4.86 1.65
N ALA A 163 -9.33 -5.44 0.47
CA ALA A 163 -10.60 -5.59 -0.22
C ALA A 163 -10.72 -7.00 -0.81
N LEU A 164 -11.94 -7.51 -0.89
CA LEU A 164 -12.30 -8.65 -1.71
C LEU A 164 -12.92 -8.14 -3.01
N VAL A 165 -12.36 -8.57 -4.13
CA VAL A 165 -12.91 -8.29 -5.47
C VAL A 165 -13.45 -9.58 -6.05
N ALA A 166 -14.72 -9.55 -6.49
CA ALA A 166 -15.41 -10.72 -7.02
C ALA A 166 -16.38 -10.32 -8.15
N GLY A 167 -16.95 -11.31 -8.81
CA GLY A 167 -18.00 -11.08 -9.83
C GLY A 167 -19.28 -10.45 -9.24
N ALA A 168 -20.08 -9.84 -10.11
CA ALA A 168 -21.34 -9.19 -9.70
C ALA A 168 -22.32 -10.15 -8.99
N ASP A 169 -22.28 -11.43 -9.34
CA ASP A 169 -23.16 -12.47 -8.80
C ASP A 169 -22.56 -13.22 -7.60
N ALA A 170 -21.36 -12.81 -7.14
CA ALA A 170 -20.73 -13.45 -5.99
C ALA A 170 -21.60 -13.33 -4.72
N PRO A 171 -21.56 -14.34 -3.82
CA PRO A 171 -22.25 -14.27 -2.54
C PRO A 171 -21.91 -12.97 -1.81
N ARG A 172 -22.91 -12.42 -1.11
CA ARG A 172 -22.68 -11.24 -0.28
C ARG A 172 -21.71 -11.59 0.84
N VAL A 173 -20.61 -10.85 0.89
CA VAL A 173 -19.80 -10.77 2.09
C VAL A 173 -20.67 -10.06 3.13
N ASP A 174 -20.59 -10.48 4.38
CA ASP A 174 -21.40 -9.88 5.48
C ASP A 174 -20.86 -8.47 5.86
N THR A 175 -20.71 -7.64 4.82
CA THR A 175 -20.33 -6.23 4.90
C THR A 175 -21.31 -5.41 4.07
N PRO A 176 -21.69 -4.20 4.50
CA PRO A 176 -22.68 -3.38 3.79
C PRO A 176 -22.16 -2.80 2.47
N VAL A 177 -20.90 -3.07 2.10
CA VAL A 177 -20.24 -2.44 0.96
C VAL A 177 -20.27 -3.36 -0.25
N ARG A 178 -20.89 -2.87 -1.33
CA ARG A 178 -20.78 -3.46 -2.67
C ARG A 178 -20.55 -2.35 -3.69
N LEU A 179 -19.31 -2.18 -4.12
CA LEU A 179 -18.91 -1.14 -5.06
C LEU A 179 -18.54 -1.75 -6.40
N ARG A 180 -19.25 -1.39 -7.46
CA ARG A 180 -18.90 -1.83 -8.82
C ARG A 180 -17.64 -1.12 -9.29
N LEU A 181 -16.68 -1.89 -9.77
CA LEU A 181 -15.52 -1.37 -10.49
C LEU A 181 -15.93 -1.12 -11.94
N LEU A 182 -16.21 0.14 -12.27
CA LEU A 182 -16.68 0.52 -13.60
C LEU A 182 -15.52 0.81 -14.54
N VAL A 183 -14.50 1.50 -14.05
CA VAL A 183 -13.39 1.98 -14.86
C VAL A 183 -12.13 2.17 -14.00
N THR A 184 -10.98 1.87 -14.58
CA THR A 184 -9.69 2.28 -14.08
C THR A 184 -8.98 3.13 -15.12
N CYS A 185 -8.20 4.12 -14.66
CA CYS A 185 -7.35 4.93 -15.51
C CYS A 185 -5.91 4.83 -14.97
N LEU A 186 -5.06 4.11 -15.70
CA LEU A 186 -3.68 3.84 -15.27
C LEU A 186 -2.69 4.49 -16.22
N GLY A 187 -1.59 5.00 -15.65
CA GLY A 187 -0.48 5.57 -16.40
C GLY A 187 0.79 5.61 -15.57
N ALA A 188 1.92 5.78 -16.24
CA ALA A 188 3.21 6.01 -15.59
C ALA A 188 4.05 6.96 -16.43
N ASP A 189 4.83 7.80 -15.77
CA ASP A 189 5.82 8.67 -16.40
C ASP A 189 7.20 8.47 -15.77
N GLY A 190 8.04 7.71 -16.41
CA GLY A 190 9.40 7.41 -15.93
C GLY A 190 10.40 8.56 -16.06
N ARG A 191 10.06 9.67 -16.70
CA ARG A 191 10.97 10.83 -16.88
C ARG A 191 11.36 11.46 -15.54
N HIS A 192 10.46 11.41 -14.57
CA HIS A 192 10.64 12.01 -13.24
C HIS A 192 10.85 10.95 -12.13
N HIS A 193 11.41 9.78 -12.48
CA HIS A 193 11.60 8.66 -11.54
C HIS A 193 12.47 9.01 -10.31
N SER A 194 13.29 10.05 -10.41
CA SER A 194 14.15 10.52 -9.31
C SER A 194 13.46 11.50 -8.37
N ALA A 195 12.30 12.08 -8.74
CA ALA A 195 11.65 13.12 -7.95
C ALA A 195 11.34 12.68 -6.49
N ILE A 196 10.96 11.42 -6.30
CA ILE A 196 10.82 10.79 -4.99
C ILE A 196 11.26 9.32 -5.08
N ARG A 197 12.27 8.93 -4.29
CA ARG A 197 12.86 7.58 -4.35
C ARG A 197 13.65 7.23 -3.09
N VAL A 198 13.96 5.94 -2.94
CA VAL A 198 15.03 5.44 -2.07
C VAL A 198 16.23 5.18 -2.97
N PRO A 199 17.35 5.94 -2.84
CA PRO A 199 18.47 5.88 -3.79
C PRO A 199 19.22 4.56 -3.79
N ALA A 200 19.45 3.94 -2.61
CA ALA A 200 20.22 2.71 -2.46
C ALA A 200 19.37 1.54 -1.91
N GLY A 201 19.86 0.33 -2.09
CA GLY A 201 19.20 -0.92 -1.69
C GLY A 201 18.69 -1.74 -2.88
N GLY A 202 18.75 -1.18 -4.10
CA GLY A 202 18.45 -1.87 -5.34
C GLY A 202 19.68 -2.29 -6.12
N SER A 203 19.48 -2.91 -7.29
CA SER A 203 20.54 -3.43 -8.16
C SER A 203 21.44 -2.33 -8.75
N ARG A 204 20.94 -1.11 -8.91
CA ARG A 204 21.71 0.03 -9.43
C ARG A 204 22.72 0.56 -8.41
N VAL A 205 22.30 0.67 -7.17
CA VAL A 205 23.11 1.11 -6.03
C VAL A 205 22.84 0.13 -4.88
N PRO A 206 23.66 -0.94 -4.75
CA PRO A 206 23.51 -1.89 -3.65
C PRO A 206 23.76 -1.24 -2.28
N THR A 207 23.23 -1.85 -1.23
CA THR A 207 23.48 -1.42 0.14
C THR A 207 24.98 -1.64 0.47
N SER A 208 25.63 -0.61 1.02
CA SER A 208 27.00 -0.66 1.54
C SER A 208 27.14 0.21 2.77
N ALA A 209 28.27 0.12 3.48
CA ALA A 209 28.54 0.99 4.64
C ALA A 209 28.47 2.47 4.26
N GLU A 210 28.98 2.83 3.08
CA GLU A 210 29.00 4.20 2.56
C GLU A 210 27.57 4.69 2.24
N THR A 211 26.73 3.87 1.58
CA THR A 211 25.36 4.26 1.26
C THR A 211 24.49 4.39 2.51
N VAL A 212 24.74 3.57 3.54
CA VAL A 212 24.05 3.66 4.83
C VAL A 212 24.52 4.93 5.57
N ALA A 213 25.81 5.20 5.64
CA ALA A 213 26.35 6.41 6.27
C ALA A 213 25.84 7.70 5.59
N ALA A 214 25.63 7.66 4.26
CA ALA A 214 25.05 8.75 3.48
C ALA A 214 23.50 8.82 3.54
N GLY A 215 22.82 7.97 4.31
CA GLY A 215 21.37 7.96 4.46
C GLY A 215 20.60 7.55 3.21
N GLN A 216 21.25 6.98 2.19
CA GLN A 216 20.66 6.67 0.88
C GLN A 216 19.64 5.51 0.92
N HIS A 217 19.52 4.81 2.03
CA HIS A 217 18.49 3.78 2.27
C HIS A 217 17.16 4.36 2.75
N ALA A 218 17.09 5.68 2.97
CA ALA A 218 15.85 6.38 3.35
C ALA A 218 15.16 7.01 2.14
N LEU A 219 13.86 7.31 2.28
CA LEU A 219 13.09 8.02 1.26
C LEU A 219 13.62 9.46 1.11
N MET A 220 13.94 9.84 -0.10
CA MET A 220 14.34 11.19 -0.48
C MET A 220 13.32 11.81 -1.42
N LEU A 221 12.96 13.07 -1.16
CA LEU A 221 12.12 13.90 -2.01
C LEU A 221 13.03 14.96 -2.67
N GLU A 222 13.43 14.72 -3.92
CA GLU A 222 14.37 15.57 -4.65
C GLU A 222 13.65 16.75 -5.35
N ASP A 223 12.40 16.53 -5.80
CA ASP A 223 11.56 17.56 -6.44
C ASP A 223 10.16 17.57 -5.83
N GLY A 224 10.06 18.15 -4.64
CA GLY A 224 8.80 18.26 -3.90
C GLY A 224 7.71 19.03 -4.65
N PRO A 225 7.99 20.20 -5.24
CA PRO A 225 7.01 20.97 -6.02
C PRO A 225 6.43 20.17 -7.18
N HIS A 226 7.26 19.44 -7.93
CA HIS A 226 6.79 18.59 -9.02
C HIS A 226 5.90 17.45 -8.53
N VAL A 227 6.32 16.73 -7.46
CA VAL A 227 5.53 15.65 -6.87
C VAL A 227 4.18 16.16 -6.38
N PHE A 228 4.15 17.32 -5.70
CA PHE A 228 2.92 17.94 -5.23
C PHE A 228 1.98 18.30 -6.38
N TYR A 229 2.51 18.97 -7.42
CA TYR A 229 1.73 19.34 -8.60
C TYR A 229 1.10 18.12 -9.27
N GLN A 230 1.88 17.08 -9.50
CA GLN A 230 1.38 15.83 -10.10
C GLN A 230 0.34 15.12 -9.22
N ALA A 231 0.49 15.17 -7.90
CA ALA A 231 -0.49 14.59 -6.98
C ALA A 231 -1.82 15.36 -6.99
N VAL A 232 -1.80 16.67 -7.15
CA VAL A 232 -3.02 17.52 -7.16
C VAL A 232 -3.72 17.48 -8.52
N GLU A 233 -2.96 17.58 -9.62
CA GLU A 233 -3.52 17.64 -10.99
C GLU A 233 -3.83 16.24 -11.57
N GLY A 234 -3.21 15.18 -11.02
CA GLY A 234 -3.38 13.81 -11.48
C GLY A 234 -4.58 13.07 -10.87
N PHE A 235 -5.19 13.65 -9.83
CA PHE A 235 -6.39 13.17 -9.18
C PHE A 235 -7.55 14.10 -9.51
#